data_e666f0430ecf3826bab68d1db9124a9f
#
_entry.id   e666f0430ecf3826bab68d1db9124a9f
#
_cell.length_a   1.000
_cell.length_b   1.000
_cell.length_c   1.000
_cell.angle_alpha   90.00
_cell.angle_beta   90.00
_cell.angle_gamma   90.00
#
_symmetry.space_group_name_H-M   'P 1'
#
loop_
_entity.id
_entity.type
_entity.pdbx_description
1 polymer ?
#
loop_
_entity_poly.entity_id
_entity_poly.type
_entity_poly.pdbx_seq_one_letter_code
_entity_poly.pdbx_strand_id
1 'polypeptide(L)'
;MTNFKTIAPKTTGEVQELFMLMLPRLLDYIHSKGYSLRGGDLYRDPRVFGEIGERLGYGHARSGHKRKIAIDLNLFRDGVYLNKTEDHQALGEWWEKQHPLARWGGRFEDGNHYSLEWDGIK
;
A
#
# COMPACT_ATOMS: atom_id res chain seq x y z
N MET A 1 -0.85 22.26 3.05
CA MET A 1 -0.99 20.78 2.96
C MET A 1 -1.09 20.39 1.49
N THR A 2 -0.31 19.40 1.07
CA THR A 2 -0.29 18.97 -0.33
C THR A 2 -1.57 18.21 -0.69
N ASN A 3 -2.22 18.61 -1.76
CA ASN A 3 -3.34 17.88 -2.33
C ASN A 3 -2.82 16.98 -3.46
N PHE A 4 -2.80 15.67 -3.23
CA PHE A 4 -2.29 14.72 -4.21
C PHE A 4 -3.27 14.43 -5.34
N LYS A 5 -4.56 14.75 -5.17
CA LYS A 5 -5.62 14.33 -6.10
C LYS A 5 -5.45 14.85 -7.52
N THR A 6 -4.75 15.99 -7.67
CA THR A 6 -4.53 16.61 -8.98
C THR A 6 -3.27 16.13 -9.68
N ILE A 7 -2.43 15.33 -9.01
CA ILE A 7 -1.23 14.78 -9.64
C ILE A 7 -1.64 13.63 -10.56
N ALA A 8 -1.27 13.73 -11.84
CA ALA A 8 -1.63 12.74 -12.86
C ALA A 8 -0.36 12.08 -13.40
N PRO A 9 0.12 11.00 -12.76
CA PRO A 9 1.34 10.32 -13.22
C PRO A 9 1.10 9.67 -14.58
N LYS A 10 2.14 9.65 -15.42
CA LYS A 10 2.09 9.12 -16.79
C LYS A 10 3.03 7.93 -17.00
N THR A 11 3.96 7.70 -16.09
CA THR A 11 4.95 6.62 -16.19
C THR A 11 5.00 5.85 -14.88
N THR A 12 5.52 4.63 -14.92
CA THR A 12 5.72 3.82 -13.69
C THR A 12 6.59 4.56 -12.68
N GLY A 13 7.66 5.24 -13.14
CA GLY A 13 8.52 6.02 -12.25
C GLY A 13 7.76 7.15 -11.56
N GLU A 14 6.90 7.84 -12.28
CA GLU A 14 6.08 8.91 -11.71
C GLU A 14 5.06 8.36 -10.69
N VAL A 15 4.51 7.17 -10.92
CA VAL A 15 3.63 6.52 -9.95
C VAL A 15 4.41 6.15 -8.69
N GLN A 16 5.64 5.64 -8.83
CA GLN A 16 6.52 5.37 -7.69
C GLN A 16 6.80 6.64 -6.90
N GLU A 17 7.06 7.74 -7.57
CA GLU A 17 7.31 9.05 -6.93
C GLU A 17 6.07 9.54 -6.19
N LEU A 18 4.90 9.42 -6.80
CA LEU A 18 3.63 9.77 -6.16
C LEU A 18 3.41 8.92 -4.90
N PHE A 19 3.66 7.62 -5.00
CA PHE A 19 3.52 6.72 -3.84
C PHE A 19 4.41 7.18 -2.68
N MET A 20 5.66 7.55 -2.96
CA MET A 20 6.59 8.02 -1.93
C MET A 20 6.24 9.40 -1.37
N LEU A 21 5.50 10.23 -2.12
CA LEU A 21 4.95 11.48 -1.58
C LEU A 21 3.77 11.21 -0.63
N MET A 22 2.94 10.23 -0.96
CA MET A 22 1.74 9.91 -0.20
C MET A 22 2.02 9.08 1.04
N LEU A 23 3.03 8.19 0.99
CA LEU A 23 3.32 7.25 2.07
C LEU A 23 3.57 7.94 3.42
N PRO A 24 4.39 9.00 3.53
CA PRO A 24 4.57 9.67 4.82
C PRO A 24 3.26 10.19 5.41
N ARG A 25 2.33 10.63 4.57
CA ARG A 25 1.02 11.11 5.04
C ARG A 25 0.19 9.97 5.63
N LEU A 26 0.26 8.78 5.02
CA LEU A 26 -0.40 7.60 5.56
C LEU A 26 0.17 7.22 6.92
N LEU A 27 1.50 7.19 7.04
CA LEU A 27 2.17 6.88 8.31
C LEU A 27 1.78 7.88 9.40
N ASP A 28 1.81 9.17 9.10
CA ASP A 28 1.41 10.22 10.03
C ASP A 28 -0.05 10.06 10.46
N TYR A 29 -0.94 9.77 9.52
CA TYR A 29 -2.35 9.58 9.82
C TYR A 29 -2.55 8.41 10.79
N ILE A 30 -1.92 7.26 10.50
CA ILE A 30 -2.04 6.06 11.33
C ILE A 30 -1.50 6.34 12.73
N HIS A 31 -0.33 6.97 12.84
CA HIS A 31 0.24 7.32 14.14
C HIS A 31 -0.66 8.30 14.91
N SER A 32 -1.30 9.24 14.21
CA SER A 32 -2.20 10.21 14.84
C SER A 32 -3.43 9.55 15.48
N LYS A 33 -3.78 8.34 15.02
CA LYS A 33 -4.89 7.57 15.59
C LYS A 33 -4.47 6.66 16.75
N GLY A 34 -3.21 6.74 17.19
CA GLY A 34 -2.71 6.02 18.35
C GLY A 34 -2.17 4.63 18.05
N TYR A 35 -1.97 4.30 16.78
CA TYR A 35 -1.38 3.01 16.39
C TYR A 35 0.13 3.10 16.30
N SER A 36 0.79 1.93 16.41
CA SER A 36 2.19 1.74 16.03
C SER A 36 2.25 0.84 14.80
N LEU A 37 3.32 0.94 14.05
CA LEU A 37 3.49 0.19 12.81
C LEU A 37 4.82 -0.55 12.80
N ARG A 38 4.80 -1.74 12.20
CA ARG A 38 6.03 -2.43 11.78
C ARG A 38 5.95 -2.63 10.28
N GLY A 39 7.07 -2.37 9.58
CA GLY A 39 7.10 -2.48 8.14
C GLY A 39 7.03 -3.93 7.69
N GLY A 40 6.20 -4.19 6.69
CA GLY A 40 6.19 -5.44 5.96
C GLY A 40 6.82 -5.23 4.59
N ASP A 41 6.32 -5.93 3.56
CA ASP A 41 6.89 -5.83 2.22
C ASP A 41 6.62 -4.46 1.60
N LEU A 42 7.65 -3.86 1.01
CA LEU A 42 7.54 -2.74 0.09
C LEU A 42 7.77 -3.22 -1.33
N TYR A 43 8.91 -3.87 -1.58
CA TYR A 43 9.30 -4.37 -2.89
C TYR A 43 9.42 -5.89 -2.86
N ARG A 44 8.81 -6.56 -3.87
CA ARG A 44 9.01 -7.99 -4.11
C ARG A 44 9.92 -8.14 -5.32
N ASP A 45 11.14 -8.58 -5.05
CA ASP A 45 12.17 -8.76 -6.09
C ASP A 45 11.71 -9.85 -7.06
N PRO A 46 11.63 -9.57 -8.37
CA PRO A 46 11.22 -10.57 -9.36
C PRO A 46 12.09 -11.82 -9.41
N ARG A 47 13.36 -11.72 -8.94
CA ARG A 47 14.25 -12.87 -8.86
C ARG A 47 13.78 -13.90 -7.83
N VAL A 48 12.99 -13.48 -6.85
CA VAL A 48 12.46 -14.34 -5.79
C VAL A 48 10.98 -14.64 -6.00
N PHE A 49 10.19 -13.63 -6.40
CA PHE A 49 8.73 -13.72 -6.49
C PHE A 49 8.21 -13.82 -7.93
N GLY A 50 9.09 -13.79 -8.92
CA GLY A 50 8.72 -13.78 -10.34
C GLY A 50 8.39 -12.39 -10.85
N GLU A 51 8.43 -12.23 -12.17
CA GLU A 51 8.03 -11.02 -12.85
C GLU A 51 6.52 -10.79 -12.73
N ILE A 52 6.05 -9.61 -13.14
CA ILE A 52 4.61 -9.35 -13.19
C ILE A 52 3.92 -10.43 -14.03
N GLY A 53 2.91 -11.06 -13.44
CA GLY A 53 2.18 -12.17 -14.07
C GLY A 53 2.71 -13.54 -13.69
N GLU A 54 3.90 -13.64 -13.07
CA GLU A 54 4.46 -14.88 -12.56
C GLU A 54 4.35 -14.92 -11.04
N ARG A 55 4.23 -16.11 -10.47
CA ARG A 55 4.18 -16.27 -9.02
C ARG A 55 5.23 -17.28 -8.56
N LEU A 56 6.25 -16.77 -7.86
CA LEU A 56 7.21 -17.55 -7.11
C LEU A 56 7.12 -17.11 -5.65
N GLY A 57 7.24 -18.04 -4.72
CA GLY A 57 7.09 -17.73 -3.30
C GLY A 57 5.66 -17.30 -2.95
N TYR A 58 5.52 -16.38 -2.00
CA TYR A 58 4.21 -15.87 -1.59
C TYR A 58 3.84 -14.58 -2.35
N GLY A 59 2.60 -14.20 -2.24
CA GLY A 59 2.09 -12.96 -2.82
C GLY A 59 1.38 -13.18 -4.14
N HIS A 60 0.75 -12.12 -4.63
CA HIS A 60 -0.03 -12.15 -5.85
C HIS A 60 0.88 -12.00 -7.07
N ALA A 61 0.61 -12.74 -8.16
CA ALA A 61 1.41 -12.67 -9.39
C ALA A 61 1.49 -11.26 -9.98
N ARG A 62 0.40 -10.49 -9.88
CA ARG A 62 0.30 -9.11 -10.37
C ARG A 62 0.26 -8.10 -9.23
N SER A 63 1.09 -8.30 -8.21
CA SER A 63 1.14 -7.42 -7.05
C SER A 63 1.82 -6.09 -7.33
N GLY A 64 1.28 -5.00 -6.77
CA GLY A 64 1.91 -3.69 -6.79
C GLY A 64 3.27 -3.64 -6.11
N HIS A 65 3.57 -4.58 -5.19
CA HIS A 65 4.89 -4.70 -4.56
C HIS A 65 5.99 -4.94 -5.61
N LYS A 66 5.69 -5.61 -6.71
CA LYS A 66 6.66 -5.86 -7.79
C LYS A 66 7.01 -4.60 -8.58
N ARG A 67 6.24 -3.53 -8.42
CA ARG A 67 6.46 -2.22 -9.07
C ARG A 67 6.81 -1.12 -8.08
N LYS A 68 6.99 -1.44 -6.79
CA LYS A 68 7.29 -0.47 -5.71
C LYS A 68 6.18 0.57 -5.54
N ILE A 69 4.92 0.17 -5.77
CA ILE A 69 3.75 1.04 -5.61
C ILE A 69 2.78 0.49 -4.56
N ALA A 70 3.26 -0.39 -3.69
CA ALA A 70 2.48 -0.99 -2.62
C ALA A 70 3.37 -1.21 -1.39
N ILE A 71 2.76 -1.15 -0.22
CA ILE A 71 3.43 -1.46 1.04
C ILE A 71 2.48 -2.24 1.95
N ASP A 72 3.03 -3.21 2.69
CA ASP A 72 2.32 -3.86 3.78
C ASP A 72 2.70 -3.20 5.10
N LEU A 73 1.70 -2.81 5.88
CA LEU A 73 1.90 -2.16 7.17
C LEU A 73 1.28 -3.04 8.26
N ASN A 74 2.12 -3.56 9.15
CA ASN A 74 1.66 -4.37 10.28
C ASN A 74 1.25 -3.45 11.42
N LEU A 75 -0.01 -3.51 11.79
CA LEU A 75 -0.66 -2.58 12.71
C LEU A 75 -0.63 -3.11 14.14
N PHE A 76 -0.23 -2.25 15.07
CA PHE A 76 -0.17 -2.58 16.50
C PHE A 76 -0.84 -1.49 17.33
N ARG A 77 -1.45 -1.89 18.45
CA ARG A 77 -1.90 -0.96 19.49
C ARG A 77 -1.56 -1.56 20.84
N ASP A 78 -0.85 -0.79 21.67
CA ASP A 78 -0.44 -1.19 23.01
C ASP A 78 0.27 -2.55 23.03
N GLY A 79 1.14 -2.79 22.03
CA GLY A 79 1.89 -4.03 21.90
C GLY A 79 1.10 -5.20 21.32
N VAL A 80 -0.17 -5.02 20.99
CA VAL A 80 -1.02 -6.06 20.43
C VAL A 80 -1.03 -5.95 18.89
N TYR A 81 -0.74 -7.06 18.21
CA TYR A 81 -0.82 -7.14 16.77
C TYR A 81 -2.27 -7.22 16.30
N LEU A 82 -2.66 -6.26 15.47
CA LEU A 82 -4.00 -6.19 14.89
C LEU A 82 -3.93 -6.76 13.47
N ASN A 83 -4.22 -8.06 13.32
CA ASN A 83 -3.96 -8.78 12.08
C ASN A 83 -5.20 -9.01 11.21
N LYS A 84 -6.33 -8.44 11.58
CA LYS A 84 -7.58 -8.62 10.81
C LYS A 84 -7.75 -7.50 9.79
N THR A 85 -8.35 -7.82 8.65
CA THR A 85 -8.69 -6.82 7.64
C THR A 85 -9.54 -5.69 8.22
N GLU A 86 -10.50 -6.00 9.08
CA GLU A 86 -11.37 -5.00 9.71
C GLU A 86 -10.60 -3.98 10.54
N ASP A 87 -9.47 -4.38 11.12
CA ASP A 87 -8.64 -3.48 11.93
C ASP A 87 -8.09 -2.33 11.10
N HIS A 88 -7.90 -2.54 9.81
CA HIS A 88 -7.37 -1.56 8.86
C HIS A 88 -8.46 -0.75 8.15
N GLN A 89 -9.73 -1.05 8.33
CA GLN A 89 -10.79 -0.53 7.46
C GLN A 89 -10.83 1.01 7.41
N ALA A 90 -10.84 1.66 8.57
CA ALA A 90 -10.90 3.12 8.60
C ALA A 90 -9.65 3.75 7.96
N LEU A 91 -8.49 3.11 8.15
CA LEU A 91 -7.22 3.57 7.58
C LEU A 91 -7.20 3.38 6.06
N GLY A 92 -7.68 2.22 5.60
CA GLY A 92 -7.76 1.92 4.17
C GLY A 92 -8.71 2.85 3.44
N GLU A 93 -9.86 3.14 4.04
CA GLU A 93 -10.83 4.08 3.47
C GLU A 93 -10.26 5.49 3.40
N TRP A 94 -9.51 5.92 4.41
CA TRP A 94 -8.82 7.20 4.38
C TRP A 94 -7.80 7.25 3.24
N TRP A 95 -7.01 6.19 3.08
CA TRP A 95 -6.02 6.08 2.01
C TRP A 95 -6.66 6.21 0.63
N GLU A 96 -7.77 5.50 0.40
CA GLU A 96 -8.46 5.51 -0.89
C GLU A 96 -8.99 6.89 -1.27
N LYS A 97 -9.23 7.76 -0.29
CA LYS A 97 -9.71 9.13 -0.53
C LYS A 97 -8.58 10.10 -0.91
N GLN A 98 -7.33 9.71 -0.77
CA GLN A 98 -6.21 10.62 -0.97
C GLN A 98 -5.87 10.83 -2.45
N HIS A 99 -6.20 9.85 -3.30
CA HIS A 99 -5.93 9.95 -4.73
C HIS A 99 -6.83 8.95 -5.50
N PRO A 100 -7.23 9.29 -6.75
CA PRO A 100 -8.02 8.36 -7.58
C PRO A 100 -7.38 7.00 -7.82
N LEU A 101 -6.05 6.89 -7.78
CA LEU A 101 -5.33 5.63 -7.96
C LEU A 101 -5.13 4.86 -6.65
N ALA A 102 -5.42 5.45 -5.48
CA ALA A 102 -5.19 4.79 -4.20
C ALA A 102 -6.12 3.59 -4.02
N ARG A 103 -5.52 2.46 -3.61
CA ARG A 103 -6.24 1.21 -3.36
C ARG A 103 -5.84 0.64 -2.02
N TRP A 104 -6.82 0.05 -1.34
CA TRP A 104 -6.61 -0.64 -0.08
C TRP A 104 -6.89 -2.14 -0.28
N GLY A 105 -5.97 -2.97 0.21
CA GLY A 105 -6.06 -4.43 0.04
C GLY A 105 -7.24 -5.09 0.74
N GLY A 106 -7.92 -4.40 1.66
CA GLY A 106 -9.13 -4.93 2.28
C GLY A 106 -10.25 -5.23 1.30
N ARG A 107 -10.21 -4.65 0.11
CA ARG A 107 -11.17 -4.94 -0.97
C ARG A 107 -10.95 -6.34 -1.57
N PHE A 108 -9.79 -6.97 -1.29
CA PHE A 108 -9.47 -8.34 -1.68
C PHE A 108 -8.88 -9.14 -0.52
N GLU A 109 -9.37 -8.87 0.69
CA GLU A 109 -9.05 -9.62 1.93
C GLU A 109 -7.56 -9.58 2.33
N ASP A 110 -6.88 -8.47 2.03
CA ASP A 110 -5.48 -8.23 2.37
C ASP A 110 -5.36 -6.87 3.06
N GLY A 111 -5.85 -6.77 4.28
CA GLY A 111 -6.10 -5.49 4.96
C GLY A 111 -4.86 -4.66 5.25
N ASN A 112 -3.67 -5.26 5.37
CA ASN A 112 -2.44 -4.51 5.62
C ASN A 112 -1.79 -3.95 4.35
N HIS A 113 -2.38 -4.16 3.18
CA HIS A 113 -1.87 -3.76 1.87
C HIS A 113 -2.42 -2.40 1.45
N TYR A 114 -1.52 -1.46 1.16
CA TYR A 114 -1.85 -0.10 0.69
C TYR A 114 -1.06 0.17 -0.58
N SER A 115 -1.74 0.60 -1.64
CA SER A 115 -1.11 0.71 -2.96
C SER A 115 -1.67 1.84 -3.80
N LEU A 116 -1.02 2.08 -4.94
CA LEU A 116 -1.59 2.79 -6.07
C LEU A 116 -1.85 1.76 -7.18
N GLU A 117 -2.92 1.95 -7.93
CA GLU A 117 -3.20 1.10 -9.09
C GLU A 117 -2.56 1.71 -10.34
N TRP A 118 -1.82 0.88 -11.08
CA TRP A 118 -1.16 1.30 -12.31
C TRP A 118 -1.10 0.11 -13.27
N ASP A 119 -1.54 0.32 -14.51
CA ASP A 119 -1.61 -0.74 -15.53
C ASP A 119 -2.39 -1.98 -15.03
N GLY A 120 -3.46 -1.77 -14.28
CA GLY A 120 -4.25 -2.86 -13.71
C GLY A 120 -3.56 -3.62 -12.57
N ILE A 121 -2.44 -3.12 -12.05
CA ILE A 121 -1.65 -3.71 -10.97
C ILE A 121 -1.86 -2.88 -9.70
N LYS A 122 -2.13 -3.53 -8.59
CA LYS A 122 -2.37 -2.86 -7.32
C LYS A 122 -1.93 -3.68 -6.10
#